data_3b2a30d515294a7c13b81b12d90574f0
#
_entry.id   3b2a30d515294a7c13b81b12d90574f0
#
_cell.length_a   1.000
_cell.length_b   1.000
_cell.length_c   1.000
_cell.angle_alpha   90.00
_cell.angle_beta   90.00
_cell.angle_gamma   90.00
#
_symmetry.space_group_name_H-M   'P 1'
#
loop_
_entity.id
_entity.type
_entity.pdbx_description
1 polymer ?
#
loop_
_entity_poly.entity_id
_entity_poly.type
_entity_poly.pdbx_seq_one_letter_code
_entity_poly.pdbx_strand_id
1 'polypeptide(L)'
;MNKFKKSIVMYHDNSGQQDIFEVLSKCSPNILKLSNETVFFQSEEQGDFYKKCEELKDFDLVIVVGGDGTINEVVNGLYDYDMNPVIGIIPGGSFNDFSKTVNIGANPEEASENLLDAEVKEYDCILNDDKIALNFWTVGMASENAQKMQDADKSTFGVLTYIPKIFETLTQDNSFDYEMELDGETIKGNAVMVFVANGLYSGGVEVPISDISPSDGVLNVFVVEQSNIGAFKAMFGQSNSFDFNEENEGVQTFKAKEIKFISPEGLVADTDGELYQKTPSNIKVVEKRFKFLSKPLEQ
;
A
#
# COMPACT_ATOMS: atom_id res chain seq x y z
N MET A 1 -22.99 -5.30 23.08
CA MET A 1 -22.07 -4.28 23.65
C MET A 1 -21.15 -3.90 22.51
N ASN A 2 -21.01 -2.62 22.17
CA ASN A 2 -20.20 -2.21 21.05
C ASN A 2 -18.72 -2.58 21.29
N LYS A 3 -18.01 -2.89 20.21
CA LYS A 3 -16.63 -3.40 20.25
C LYS A 3 -15.62 -2.34 20.73
N PHE A 4 -15.91 -1.05 20.43
CA PHE A 4 -15.08 0.09 20.77
C PHE A 4 -15.85 1.14 21.58
N LYS A 5 -15.13 1.96 22.35
CA LYS A 5 -15.75 3.06 23.12
C LYS A 5 -15.98 4.26 22.23
N LYS A 6 -14.95 4.68 21.51
CA LYS A 6 -14.96 5.90 20.69
C LYS A 6 -14.30 5.69 19.34
N SER A 7 -14.99 6.10 18.29
CA SER A 7 -14.46 6.06 16.92
C SER A 7 -14.51 7.41 16.22
N ILE A 8 -13.65 7.57 15.22
CA ILE A 8 -13.71 8.67 14.26
C ILE A 8 -13.82 8.09 12.85
N VAL A 9 -14.69 8.66 12.03
CA VAL A 9 -14.83 8.38 10.60
C VAL A 9 -14.19 9.54 9.85
N MET A 10 -13.13 9.27 9.10
CA MET A 10 -12.36 10.25 8.35
C MET A 10 -12.67 10.11 6.85
N TYR A 11 -13.16 11.15 6.21
CA TYR A 11 -13.58 11.15 4.81
C TYR A 11 -13.40 12.53 4.17
N HIS A 12 -13.39 12.58 2.84
CA HIS A 12 -13.40 13.86 2.09
C HIS A 12 -14.42 13.83 0.95
N ASP A 13 -14.82 15.00 0.47
CA ASP A 13 -15.90 15.20 -0.52
C ASP A 13 -15.64 14.52 -1.87
N ASN A 14 -14.37 14.40 -2.27
CA ASN A 14 -13.95 13.93 -3.59
C ASN A 14 -13.38 12.51 -3.54
N SER A 15 -13.84 11.62 -2.65
CA SER A 15 -13.37 10.26 -2.56
C SER A 15 -13.86 9.39 -3.71
N GLY A 16 -13.14 9.45 -4.84
CA GLY A 16 -13.34 8.54 -5.96
C GLY A 16 -14.52 8.92 -6.88
N GLN A 17 -15.11 7.91 -7.54
CA GLN A 17 -16.20 8.09 -8.51
C GLN A 17 -17.61 8.10 -7.88
N GLN A 18 -17.71 7.90 -6.56
CA GLN A 18 -18.98 7.78 -5.85
C GLN A 18 -19.26 9.03 -5.02
N ASP A 19 -20.55 9.40 -4.91
CA ASP A 19 -21.00 10.43 -3.98
C ASP A 19 -20.74 9.98 -2.55
N ILE A 20 -19.89 10.72 -1.84
CA ILE A 20 -19.49 10.39 -0.46
C ILE A 20 -20.70 10.32 0.49
N PHE A 21 -21.72 11.16 0.27
CA PHE A 21 -22.91 11.14 1.10
C PHE A 21 -23.77 9.89 0.85
N GLU A 22 -23.78 9.37 -0.38
CA GLU A 22 -24.41 8.08 -0.68
C GLU A 22 -23.64 6.95 0.02
N VAL A 23 -22.31 6.92 -0.07
CA VAL A 23 -21.46 5.95 0.62
C VAL A 23 -21.71 6.00 2.13
N LEU A 24 -21.64 7.18 2.75
CA LEU A 24 -21.85 7.33 4.18
C LEU A 24 -23.27 6.92 4.59
N SER A 25 -24.30 7.23 3.81
CA SER A 25 -25.67 6.86 4.12
C SER A 25 -25.86 5.34 4.20
N LYS A 26 -25.17 4.58 3.32
CA LYS A 26 -25.22 3.13 3.27
C LYS A 26 -24.38 2.47 4.38
N CYS A 27 -23.19 3.02 4.65
CA CYS A 27 -22.24 2.45 5.60
C CYS A 27 -22.51 2.83 7.07
N SER A 28 -23.06 4.04 7.34
CA SER A 28 -23.28 4.55 8.70
C SER A 28 -24.05 3.61 9.62
N PRO A 29 -25.11 2.90 9.19
CA PRO A 29 -25.83 1.96 10.06
C PRO A 29 -24.94 0.85 10.63
N ASN A 30 -23.92 0.40 9.89
CA ASN A 30 -22.96 -0.59 10.35
C ASN A 30 -21.85 0.06 11.18
N ILE A 31 -21.33 1.19 10.74
CA ILE A 31 -20.31 1.97 11.48
C ILE A 31 -20.77 2.27 12.90
N LEU A 32 -22.02 2.74 13.08
CA LEU A 32 -22.60 3.07 14.39
C LEU A 32 -22.76 1.88 15.33
N LYS A 33 -22.68 0.64 14.84
CA LYS A 33 -22.68 -0.56 15.68
C LYS A 33 -21.29 -0.91 16.22
N LEU A 34 -20.21 -0.30 15.68
CA LEU A 34 -18.85 -0.61 16.09
C LEU A 34 -18.45 0.06 17.40
N SER A 35 -18.92 1.29 17.65
CA SER A 35 -18.53 2.08 18.82
C SER A 35 -19.71 2.73 19.55
N ASN A 36 -19.50 3.11 20.82
CA ASN A 36 -20.52 3.80 21.62
C ASN A 36 -20.65 5.28 21.23
N GLU A 37 -19.54 5.90 20.81
CA GLU A 37 -19.46 7.29 20.34
C GLU A 37 -18.76 7.30 18.97
N THR A 38 -19.35 7.98 17.99
CA THR A 38 -18.80 8.10 16.65
C THR A 38 -18.73 9.58 16.27
N VAL A 39 -17.55 10.05 15.89
CA VAL A 39 -17.29 11.39 15.38
C VAL A 39 -17.06 11.28 13.88
N PHE A 40 -17.64 12.18 13.09
CA PHE A 40 -17.38 12.30 11.65
C PHE A 40 -16.49 13.50 11.40
N PHE A 41 -15.38 13.28 10.72
CA PHE A 41 -14.42 14.31 10.34
C PHE A 41 -14.29 14.35 8.82
N GLN A 42 -14.70 15.45 8.22
CA GLN A 42 -14.54 15.73 6.80
C GLN A 42 -13.27 16.56 6.59
N SER A 43 -12.38 16.09 5.72
CA SER A 43 -11.21 16.84 5.28
C SER A 43 -11.62 17.86 4.21
N GLU A 44 -11.04 19.04 4.26
CA GLU A 44 -11.23 20.10 3.27
C GLU A 44 -10.07 20.16 2.27
N GLU A 45 -8.85 19.78 2.71
CA GLU A 45 -7.64 19.81 1.87
C GLU A 45 -6.70 18.63 2.14
N GLN A 46 -5.78 18.39 1.23
CA GLN A 46 -4.71 17.39 1.42
C GLN A 46 -3.86 17.75 2.64
N GLY A 47 -3.54 16.76 3.47
CA GLY A 47 -2.79 16.91 4.71
C GLY A 47 -3.65 17.07 5.96
N ASP A 48 -4.98 17.22 5.83
CA ASP A 48 -5.86 17.37 6.99
C ASP A 48 -6.00 16.08 7.80
N PHE A 49 -5.98 14.93 7.15
CA PHE A 49 -6.01 13.64 7.85
C PHE A 49 -4.73 13.42 8.64
N TYR A 50 -3.58 13.77 8.05
CA TYR A 50 -2.30 13.70 8.74
C TYR A 50 -2.32 14.58 10.01
N LYS A 51 -2.72 15.86 9.89
CA LYS A 51 -2.82 16.78 11.04
C LYS A 51 -3.80 16.28 12.08
N LYS A 52 -4.95 15.71 11.64
CA LYS A 52 -5.99 15.19 12.54
C LYS A 52 -5.50 14.05 13.40
N CYS A 53 -4.51 13.30 12.96
CA CYS A 53 -3.93 12.21 13.73
C CYS A 53 -3.33 12.64 15.06
N GLU A 54 -2.86 13.88 15.22
CA GLU A 54 -2.36 14.44 16.47
C GLU A 54 -3.42 14.41 17.62
N GLU A 55 -4.71 14.51 17.24
CA GLU A 55 -5.82 14.60 18.19
C GLU A 55 -6.45 13.23 18.55
N LEU A 56 -5.91 12.10 18.03
CA LEU A 56 -6.57 10.80 18.10
C LEU A 56 -6.31 10.00 19.39
N LYS A 57 -5.66 10.58 20.38
CA LYS A 57 -5.26 9.90 21.63
C LYS A 57 -6.42 9.17 22.34
N ASP A 58 -7.62 9.74 22.30
CA ASP A 58 -8.80 9.22 23.00
C ASP A 58 -9.71 8.34 22.10
N PHE A 59 -9.25 8.04 20.87
CA PHE A 59 -10.00 7.22 19.93
C PHE A 59 -9.47 5.80 19.90
N ASP A 60 -10.37 4.81 20.06
CA ASP A 60 -10.02 3.39 19.98
C ASP A 60 -10.03 2.89 18.53
N LEU A 61 -10.85 3.52 17.66
CA LEU A 61 -11.04 3.13 16.27
C LEU A 61 -11.02 4.35 15.34
N VAL A 62 -10.26 4.26 14.29
CA VAL A 62 -10.25 5.20 13.15
C VAL A 62 -10.81 4.47 11.93
N ILE A 63 -11.89 4.96 11.35
CA ILE A 63 -12.47 4.43 10.13
C ILE A 63 -12.11 5.38 8.99
N VAL A 64 -11.33 4.89 8.04
CA VAL A 64 -10.89 5.65 6.86
C VAL A 64 -11.82 5.32 5.71
N VAL A 65 -12.52 6.33 5.19
CA VAL A 65 -13.36 6.21 3.99
C VAL A 65 -12.60 6.85 2.83
N GLY A 66 -11.96 6.03 2.00
CA GLY A 66 -11.13 6.53 0.91
C GLY A 66 -10.32 5.43 0.21
N GLY A 67 -9.43 5.86 -0.68
CA GLY A 67 -8.48 4.98 -1.38
C GLY A 67 -7.15 4.86 -0.66
N ASP A 68 -6.19 4.22 -1.36
CA ASP A 68 -4.85 3.95 -0.82
C ASP A 68 -4.11 5.22 -0.41
N GLY A 69 -4.23 6.32 -1.17
CA GLY A 69 -3.63 7.61 -0.79
C GLY A 69 -4.19 8.20 0.51
N THR A 70 -5.49 8.06 0.75
CA THR A 70 -6.11 8.48 2.02
C THR A 70 -5.60 7.65 3.19
N ILE A 71 -5.50 6.33 2.98
CA ILE A 71 -4.97 5.41 3.99
C ILE A 71 -3.51 5.73 4.28
N ASN A 72 -2.71 5.98 3.22
CA ASN A 72 -1.29 6.35 3.35
C ASN A 72 -1.11 7.64 4.17
N GLU A 73 -1.92 8.68 3.92
CA GLU A 73 -1.90 9.92 4.70
C GLU A 73 -2.18 9.67 6.18
N VAL A 74 -3.20 8.86 6.50
CA VAL A 74 -3.57 8.53 7.88
C VAL A 74 -2.47 7.73 8.57
N VAL A 75 -1.92 6.67 7.95
CA VAL A 75 -0.89 5.84 8.60
C VAL A 75 0.42 6.60 8.83
N ASN A 76 0.80 7.52 7.93
CA ASN A 76 1.93 8.42 8.15
C ASN A 76 1.69 9.35 9.33
N GLY A 77 0.50 9.95 9.44
CA GLY A 77 0.13 10.77 10.59
C GLY A 77 0.11 9.97 11.91
N LEU A 78 -0.48 8.77 11.91
CA LEU A 78 -0.48 7.90 13.09
C LEU A 78 0.94 7.47 13.50
N TYR A 79 1.83 7.29 12.54
CA TYR A 79 3.22 6.95 12.81
C TYR A 79 3.98 8.12 13.46
N ASP A 80 3.90 9.30 12.86
CA ASP A 80 4.65 10.48 13.29
C ASP A 80 4.17 11.02 14.65
N TYR A 81 2.88 10.94 14.95
CA TYR A 81 2.30 11.32 16.24
C TYR A 81 2.27 10.18 17.28
N ASP A 82 2.87 9.03 16.96
CA ASP A 82 2.92 7.84 17.82
C ASP A 82 1.53 7.39 18.32
N MET A 83 0.54 7.42 17.44
CA MET A 83 -0.81 6.96 17.72
C MET A 83 -1.01 5.52 17.25
N ASN A 84 -1.79 4.75 17.99
CA ASN A 84 -2.02 3.33 17.68
C ASN A 84 -3.47 2.87 17.91
N PRO A 85 -4.48 3.58 17.35
CA PRO A 85 -5.85 3.10 17.33
C PRO A 85 -5.97 1.88 16.42
N VAL A 86 -7.09 1.17 16.51
CA VAL A 86 -7.47 0.19 15.48
C VAL A 86 -7.94 0.96 14.24
N ILE A 87 -7.60 0.47 13.04
CA ILE A 87 -7.97 1.08 11.77
C ILE A 87 -9.01 0.20 11.08
N GLY A 88 -10.13 0.77 10.68
CA GLY A 88 -11.11 0.18 9.78
C GLY A 88 -11.05 0.88 8.43
N ILE A 89 -11.22 0.14 7.33
CA ILE A 89 -11.20 0.70 5.99
C ILE A 89 -12.57 0.55 5.34
N ILE A 90 -13.08 1.62 4.76
CA ILE A 90 -14.19 1.64 3.81
C ILE A 90 -13.59 2.07 2.46
N PRO A 91 -13.42 1.14 1.49
CA PRO A 91 -12.74 1.42 0.25
C PRO A 91 -13.51 2.42 -0.62
N GLY A 92 -12.85 3.48 -1.08
CA GLY A 92 -13.43 4.53 -1.92
C GLY A 92 -12.54 4.92 -3.11
N GLY A 93 -11.42 4.27 -3.28
CA GLY A 93 -10.44 4.52 -4.35
C GLY A 93 -10.58 3.56 -5.53
N SER A 94 -9.61 3.66 -6.45
CA SER A 94 -9.59 2.83 -7.67
C SER A 94 -9.01 1.44 -7.44
N PHE A 95 -7.93 1.31 -6.63
CA PHE A 95 -7.26 0.03 -6.41
C PHE A 95 -7.65 -0.59 -5.08
N ASN A 96 -7.61 0.19 -4.00
CA ASN A 96 -7.94 -0.25 -2.64
C ASN A 96 -7.09 -1.48 -2.23
N ASP A 97 -5.79 -1.43 -2.50
CA ASP A 97 -4.87 -2.55 -2.35
C ASP A 97 -4.79 -3.04 -0.92
N PHE A 98 -4.67 -2.10 0.04
CA PHE A 98 -4.59 -2.50 1.43
C PHE A 98 -5.94 -2.98 1.99
N SER A 99 -7.07 -2.48 1.48
CA SER A 99 -8.40 -2.99 1.80
C SER A 99 -8.55 -4.47 1.41
N LYS A 100 -7.98 -4.86 0.26
CA LYS A 100 -7.91 -6.26 -0.19
C LYS A 100 -6.96 -7.07 0.68
N THR A 101 -5.79 -6.52 1.04
CA THR A 101 -4.81 -7.17 1.92
C THR A 101 -5.44 -7.54 3.28
N VAL A 102 -6.26 -6.66 3.87
CA VAL A 102 -6.96 -6.95 5.13
C VAL A 102 -8.27 -7.73 4.92
N ASN A 103 -8.59 -8.10 3.68
CA ASN A 103 -9.77 -8.89 3.28
C ASN A 103 -11.09 -8.33 3.81
N ILE A 104 -11.27 -7.01 3.71
CA ILE A 104 -12.48 -6.36 4.22
C ILE A 104 -13.55 -6.15 3.14
N GLY A 105 -13.23 -6.38 1.89
CA GLY A 105 -14.13 -6.23 0.75
C GLY A 105 -13.66 -5.16 -0.25
N ALA A 106 -14.24 -5.24 -1.45
CA ALA A 106 -13.86 -4.39 -2.57
C ALA A 106 -14.75 -3.14 -2.74
N ASN A 107 -15.92 -3.13 -2.11
CA ASN A 107 -16.86 -2.01 -2.18
C ASN A 107 -17.28 -1.54 -0.77
N PRO A 108 -17.76 -0.29 -0.64
CA PRO A 108 -18.06 0.31 0.67
C PRO A 108 -19.11 -0.43 1.49
N GLU A 109 -20.20 -0.90 0.87
CA GLU A 109 -21.30 -1.57 1.59
C GLU A 109 -20.82 -2.88 2.20
N GLU A 110 -20.21 -3.74 1.39
CA GLU A 110 -19.63 -5.01 1.81
C GLU A 110 -18.58 -4.80 2.91
N ALA A 111 -17.67 -3.83 2.71
CA ALA A 111 -16.66 -3.50 3.71
C ALA A 111 -17.28 -3.11 5.05
N SER A 112 -18.31 -2.26 5.03
CA SER A 112 -19.00 -1.83 6.27
C SER A 112 -19.66 -3.00 7.02
N GLU A 113 -20.19 -3.98 6.31
CA GLU A 113 -20.76 -5.20 6.89
C GLU A 113 -19.65 -6.09 7.46
N ASN A 114 -18.59 -6.29 6.71
CA ASN A 114 -17.45 -7.10 7.13
C ASN A 114 -16.74 -6.56 8.36
N LEU A 115 -16.69 -5.22 8.55
CA LEU A 115 -16.13 -4.62 9.76
C LEU A 115 -16.82 -5.07 11.05
N LEU A 116 -18.10 -5.45 11.00
CA LEU A 116 -18.85 -5.90 12.19
C LEU A 116 -18.28 -7.20 12.77
N ASP A 117 -17.89 -8.12 11.89
CA ASP A 117 -17.38 -9.45 12.25
C ASP A 117 -15.85 -9.56 12.13
N ALA A 118 -15.19 -8.50 11.69
CA ALA A 118 -13.74 -8.47 11.56
C ALA A 118 -13.02 -8.59 12.90
N GLU A 119 -11.86 -9.20 12.89
CA GLU A 119 -10.95 -9.29 14.03
C GLU A 119 -9.86 -8.21 13.95
N VAL A 120 -9.32 -7.83 15.11
CA VAL A 120 -8.16 -6.94 15.16
C VAL A 120 -6.92 -7.77 14.90
N LYS A 121 -6.18 -7.43 13.83
CA LYS A 121 -4.88 -8.03 13.50
C LYS A 121 -3.82 -6.97 13.39
N GLU A 122 -2.59 -7.34 13.74
CA GLU A 122 -1.42 -6.49 13.61
C GLU A 122 -0.74 -6.72 12.27
N TYR A 123 -0.32 -5.62 11.65
CA TYR A 123 0.31 -5.59 10.34
C TYR A 123 1.62 -4.84 10.38
N ASP A 124 2.57 -5.36 9.62
CA ASP A 124 3.85 -4.72 9.37
C ASP A 124 3.68 -3.56 8.39
N CYS A 125 4.66 -2.69 8.34
CA CYS A 125 4.74 -1.66 7.31
C CYS A 125 6.20 -1.46 6.86
N ILE A 126 6.35 -0.84 5.71
CA ILE A 126 7.64 -0.37 5.21
C ILE A 126 7.89 1.01 5.79
N LEU A 127 9.06 1.23 6.37
CA LEU A 127 9.58 2.57 6.62
C LEU A 127 10.69 2.85 5.61
N ASN A 128 10.46 3.80 4.72
CA ASN A 128 11.44 4.33 3.78
C ASN A 128 11.91 5.70 4.28
N ASP A 129 13.13 5.75 4.84
CA ASP A 129 13.69 6.89 5.56
C ASP A 129 12.74 7.38 6.68
N ASP A 130 11.86 8.35 6.41
CA ASP A 130 10.89 8.92 7.35
C ASP A 130 9.42 8.71 6.94
N LYS A 131 9.15 7.91 5.89
CA LYS A 131 7.82 7.70 5.34
C LYS A 131 7.37 6.25 5.42
N ILE A 132 6.09 6.09 5.75
CA ILE A 132 5.44 4.78 5.85
C ILE A 132 4.75 4.41 4.54
N ALA A 133 4.93 3.15 4.13
CA ALA A 133 4.12 2.47 3.13
C ALA A 133 3.54 1.17 3.70
N LEU A 134 2.38 0.77 3.21
CA LEU A 134 1.71 -0.46 3.60
C LEU A 134 1.93 -1.58 2.59
N ASN A 135 2.02 -1.24 1.30
CA ASN A 135 2.01 -2.22 0.22
C ASN A 135 3.41 -2.42 -0.38
N PHE A 136 4.05 -1.38 -0.91
CA PHE A 136 5.29 -1.54 -1.65
C PHE A 136 6.19 -0.29 -1.68
N TRP A 137 7.46 -0.55 -2.01
CA TRP A 137 8.45 0.42 -2.45
C TRP A 137 9.08 -0.07 -3.75
N THR A 138 9.36 0.83 -4.71
CA THR A 138 9.94 0.43 -5.99
C THR A 138 10.78 1.53 -6.63
N VAL A 139 11.75 1.12 -7.47
CA VAL A 139 12.52 1.98 -8.40
C VAL A 139 12.59 1.35 -9.78
N GLY A 140 12.85 2.18 -10.79
CA GLY A 140 13.00 1.73 -12.19
C GLY A 140 11.69 1.77 -12.98
N MET A 141 10.57 2.14 -12.35
CA MET A 141 9.34 2.43 -13.07
C MET A 141 9.45 3.84 -13.66
N ALA A 142 9.88 3.92 -14.90
CA ALA A 142 10.02 5.08 -15.81
C ALA A 142 9.78 6.47 -15.18
N SER A 143 10.82 7.03 -14.58
CA SER A 143 10.82 8.34 -13.91
C SER A 143 10.40 9.52 -14.80
N GLU A 144 10.55 9.45 -16.10
CA GLU A 144 10.12 10.50 -17.03
C GLU A 144 8.61 10.51 -17.29
N ASN A 145 7.95 9.36 -17.18
CA ASN A 145 6.51 9.27 -17.39
C ASN A 145 5.73 9.53 -16.09
N ALA A 146 6.28 9.21 -14.93
CA ALA A 146 5.65 9.53 -13.65
C ALA A 146 5.52 11.06 -13.45
N GLN A 147 6.51 11.84 -13.88
CA GLN A 147 6.46 13.30 -13.82
C GLN A 147 5.43 13.90 -14.81
N LYS A 148 5.32 13.31 -16.00
CA LYS A 148 4.30 13.73 -16.99
C LYS A 148 2.88 13.28 -16.61
N MET A 149 2.75 12.26 -15.78
CA MET A 149 1.45 11.75 -15.30
C MET A 149 0.96 12.47 -14.04
N GLN A 150 1.84 13.12 -13.27
CA GLN A 150 1.43 14.07 -12.22
C GLN A 150 0.75 15.31 -12.81
N ASP A 151 1.13 15.70 -14.04
CA ASP A 151 0.55 16.84 -14.76
C ASP A 151 -0.69 16.47 -15.60
N ALA A 152 -0.93 15.19 -15.85
CA ALA A 152 -2.12 14.71 -16.54
C ALA A 152 -3.26 14.53 -15.53
N ASP A 153 -4.31 15.32 -15.74
CA ASP A 153 -5.56 15.32 -14.96
C ASP A 153 -5.95 13.90 -14.51
N LYS A 154 -5.78 13.59 -13.23
CA LYS A 154 -6.11 12.31 -12.58
C LYS A 154 -7.58 11.89 -12.79
N SER A 155 -8.38 12.78 -13.36
CA SER A 155 -9.84 12.63 -13.57
C SER A 155 -10.24 11.92 -14.86
N THR A 156 -9.34 11.77 -15.85
CA THR A 156 -9.78 11.40 -17.21
C THR A 156 -9.44 9.97 -17.65
N PHE A 157 -8.49 9.31 -16.99
CA PHE A 157 -8.19 7.90 -17.27
C PHE A 157 -8.05 7.17 -15.94
N GLY A 158 -9.04 6.32 -15.66
CA GLY A 158 -9.03 5.50 -14.46
C GLY A 158 -7.71 4.74 -14.31
N VAL A 159 -7.15 4.79 -13.11
CA VAL A 159 -5.90 4.21 -12.65
C VAL A 159 -5.80 2.70 -12.94
N LEU A 160 -6.91 2.04 -13.27
CA LEU A 160 -7.01 0.63 -13.70
C LEU A 160 -6.10 0.23 -14.90
N THR A 161 -5.53 1.21 -15.62
CA THR A 161 -4.60 0.95 -16.72
C THR A 161 -3.13 1.20 -16.35
N TYR A 162 -2.85 1.53 -15.08
CA TYR A 162 -1.54 2.06 -14.68
C TYR A 162 -0.47 0.96 -14.57
N ILE A 163 -0.72 -0.08 -13.80
CA ILE A 163 0.28 -1.15 -13.61
C ILE A 163 0.56 -1.95 -14.90
N PRO A 164 -0.43 -2.41 -15.66
CA PRO A 164 -0.14 -3.02 -16.95
C PRO A 164 0.63 -2.09 -17.88
N LYS A 165 0.34 -0.78 -17.90
CA LYS A 165 1.10 0.19 -18.71
C LYS A 165 2.51 0.44 -18.20
N ILE A 166 2.73 0.42 -16.88
CA ILE A 166 4.08 0.52 -16.31
C ILE A 166 4.91 -0.67 -16.78
N PHE A 167 4.36 -1.88 -16.69
CA PHE A 167 5.04 -3.07 -17.20
C PHE A 167 5.28 -3.04 -18.71
N GLU A 168 4.39 -2.41 -19.50
CA GLU A 168 4.60 -2.18 -20.92
C GLU A 168 5.77 -1.22 -21.19
N THR A 169 6.02 -0.24 -20.31
CA THR A 169 7.10 0.74 -20.44
C THR A 169 8.47 0.25 -19.97
N LEU A 170 8.53 -0.87 -19.24
CA LEU A 170 9.80 -1.52 -18.94
C LEU A 170 10.43 -2.01 -20.24
N THR A 171 11.43 -1.27 -20.72
CA THR A 171 12.19 -1.58 -21.93
C THR A 171 13.64 -1.82 -21.58
N GLN A 172 14.36 -2.40 -22.54
CA GLN A 172 15.79 -2.69 -22.38
C GLN A 172 16.66 -1.46 -22.16
N ASP A 173 16.18 -0.28 -22.55
CA ASP A 173 16.96 0.96 -22.49
C ASP A 173 16.94 1.65 -21.11
N ASN A 174 16.17 1.14 -20.16
CA ASN A 174 15.95 1.76 -18.84
C ASN A 174 16.67 1.02 -17.70
N SER A 175 17.72 0.27 -18.00
CA SER A 175 18.48 -0.41 -16.95
C SER A 175 19.38 0.58 -16.18
N PHE A 176 19.57 0.30 -14.91
CA PHE A 176 20.41 1.06 -14.00
C PHE A 176 21.30 0.13 -13.16
N ASP A 177 22.47 0.63 -12.77
CA ASP A 177 23.34 -0.05 -11.84
C ASP A 177 22.85 0.17 -10.40
N TYR A 178 22.92 -0.87 -9.58
CA TYR A 178 22.53 -0.79 -8.17
C TYR A 178 23.56 -1.46 -7.28
N GLU A 179 23.65 -0.96 -6.07
CA GLU A 179 24.22 -1.62 -4.89
C GLU A 179 23.14 -1.67 -3.82
N MET A 180 22.89 -2.87 -3.29
CA MET A 180 21.89 -3.08 -2.25
C MET A 180 22.48 -3.89 -1.11
N GLU A 181 22.33 -3.40 0.11
CA GLU A 181 22.65 -4.12 1.33
C GLU A 181 21.35 -4.68 1.91
N LEU A 182 21.29 -5.99 2.08
CA LEU A 182 20.17 -6.75 2.62
C LEU A 182 20.62 -7.41 3.92
N ASP A 183 20.16 -6.92 5.08
CA ASP A 183 20.53 -7.43 6.42
C ASP A 183 22.05 -7.56 6.61
N GLY A 184 22.84 -6.64 6.01
CA GLY A 184 24.30 -6.62 6.07
C GLY A 184 25.01 -7.37 4.93
N GLU A 185 24.31 -8.08 4.07
CA GLU A 185 24.86 -8.71 2.87
C GLU A 185 24.73 -7.79 1.67
N THR A 186 25.83 -7.51 0.98
CA THR A 186 25.85 -6.60 -0.18
C THR A 186 25.69 -7.38 -1.48
N ILE A 187 24.73 -7.00 -2.28
CA ILE A 187 24.56 -7.43 -3.67
C ILE A 187 24.69 -6.23 -4.61
N LYS A 188 25.19 -6.47 -5.82
CA LYS A 188 25.36 -5.47 -6.87
C LYS A 188 24.97 -6.07 -8.21
N GLY A 189 24.42 -5.26 -9.07
CA GLY A 189 24.03 -5.70 -10.40
C GLY A 189 23.47 -4.58 -11.24
N ASN A 190 22.86 -4.99 -12.34
CA ASN A 190 22.13 -4.11 -13.25
C ASN A 190 20.68 -4.59 -13.31
N ALA A 191 19.74 -3.69 -13.10
CA ALA A 191 18.31 -4.00 -13.07
C ALA A 191 17.53 -2.99 -13.90
N VAL A 192 16.33 -3.36 -14.31
CA VAL A 192 15.33 -2.46 -14.88
C VAL A 192 14.27 -2.07 -13.84
N MET A 193 14.16 -2.85 -12.77
CA MET A 193 13.29 -2.57 -11.64
C MET A 193 13.76 -3.29 -10.37
N VAL A 194 13.64 -2.63 -9.23
CA VAL A 194 13.66 -3.26 -7.91
C VAL A 194 12.32 -2.97 -7.26
N PHE A 195 11.66 -4.04 -6.78
CA PHE A 195 10.35 -3.97 -6.14
C PHE A 195 10.42 -4.63 -4.76
N VAL A 196 9.99 -3.92 -3.74
CA VAL A 196 9.95 -4.39 -2.34
C VAL A 196 8.50 -4.43 -1.91
N ALA A 197 8.00 -5.63 -1.61
CA ALA A 197 6.62 -5.86 -1.23
C ALA A 197 6.46 -6.18 0.25
N ASN A 198 5.40 -5.62 0.84
CA ASN A 198 4.87 -5.96 2.17
C ASN A 198 3.40 -6.38 2.06
N GLY A 199 2.57 -5.62 1.33
CA GLY A 199 1.16 -5.94 1.07
C GLY A 199 0.98 -7.07 0.05
N LEU A 200 -0.25 -7.61 0.01
CA LEU A 200 -0.61 -8.69 -0.92
C LEU A 200 -1.00 -8.18 -2.32
N TYR A 201 -1.25 -6.89 -2.45
CA TYR A 201 -1.70 -6.26 -3.69
C TYR A 201 -0.85 -5.04 -4.03
N SER A 202 -0.69 -4.78 -5.32
CA SER A 202 -0.05 -3.58 -5.86
C SER A 202 -0.77 -3.14 -7.13
N GLY A 203 -1.37 -1.93 -7.10
CA GLY A 203 -2.12 -1.34 -8.21
C GLY A 203 -3.29 -2.19 -8.69
N GLY A 204 -3.99 -2.81 -7.78
CA GLY A 204 -5.16 -3.65 -8.05
C GLY A 204 -4.84 -5.11 -8.36
N VAL A 205 -3.56 -5.47 -8.53
CA VAL A 205 -3.09 -6.81 -8.88
C VAL A 205 -2.50 -7.50 -7.65
N GLU A 206 -2.84 -8.76 -7.45
CA GLU A 206 -2.23 -9.59 -6.41
C GLU A 206 -0.75 -9.80 -6.71
N VAL A 207 0.10 -9.63 -5.69
CA VAL A 207 1.53 -9.91 -5.79
C VAL A 207 1.69 -11.44 -5.91
N PRO A 208 2.25 -11.95 -7.00
CA PRO A 208 2.17 -13.37 -7.35
C PRO A 208 3.19 -14.22 -6.59
N ILE A 209 3.13 -14.21 -5.25
CA ILE A 209 4.00 -15.00 -4.37
C ILE A 209 3.14 -15.68 -3.33
N SER A 210 3.26 -17.00 -3.25
CA SER A 210 2.52 -17.82 -2.30
C SER A 210 2.82 -17.55 -0.83
N ASP A 211 4.04 -17.06 -0.53
CA ASP A 211 4.55 -16.94 0.85
C ASP A 211 4.68 -15.48 1.33
N ILE A 212 4.03 -14.53 0.66
CA ILE A 212 4.03 -13.14 1.13
C ILE A 212 3.03 -12.99 2.28
N SER A 213 3.47 -12.38 3.37
CA SER A 213 2.61 -12.08 4.50
C SER A 213 2.93 -10.68 5.05
N PRO A 214 1.93 -9.81 5.16
CA PRO A 214 2.13 -8.46 5.70
C PRO A 214 2.26 -8.45 7.25
N SER A 215 2.64 -9.57 7.86
CA SER A 215 2.75 -9.71 9.32
C SER A 215 3.81 -10.73 9.76
N ASP A 216 4.74 -11.12 8.88
CA ASP A 216 5.82 -12.09 9.16
C ASP A 216 7.17 -11.45 9.53
N GLY A 217 7.22 -10.11 9.55
CA GLY A 217 8.40 -9.34 9.96
C GLY A 217 9.50 -9.29 8.92
N VAL A 218 9.21 -9.56 7.64
CA VAL A 218 10.16 -9.47 6.54
C VAL A 218 9.56 -8.80 5.31
N LEU A 219 10.40 -8.18 4.50
CA LEU A 219 10.05 -7.61 3.20
C LEU A 219 10.49 -8.55 2.10
N ASN A 220 9.68 -8.68 1.06
CA ASN A 220 9.99 -9.48 -0.12
C ASN A 220 10.56 -8.58 -1.20
N VAL A 221 11.80 -8.85 -1.62
CA VAL A 221 12.57 -8.04 -2.58
C VAL A 221 12.66 -8.77 -3.90
N PHE A 222 12.33 -8.07 -4.98
CA PHE A 222 12.41 -8.56 -6.36
C PHE A 222 13.37 -7.67 -7.13
N VAL A 223 14.35 -8.30 -7.74
CA VAL A 223 15.25 -7.64 -8.68
C VAL A 223 14.95 -8.16 -10.09
N VAL A 224 14.50 -7.28 -10.95
CA VAL A 224 14.15 -7.58 -12.34
C VAL A 224 15.28 -7.08 -13.24
N GLU A 225 16.04 -8.01 -13.79
CA GLU A 225 17.05 -7.72 -14.80
C GLU A 225 16.40 -7.59 -16.19
N GLN A 226 17.14 -7.00 -17.12
CA GLN A 226 16.68 -6.82 -18.49
C GLN A 226 16.24 -8.12 -19.19
N SER A 227 16.99 -9.21 -18.97
CA SER A 227 16.69 -10.54 -19.50
C SER A 227 15.35 -11.10 -19.02
N ASN A 228 14.84 -10.61 -17.90
CA ASN A 228 13.78 -11.21 -17.10
C ASN A 228 12.47 -10.42 -17.11
N ILE A 229 12.43 -9.29 -17.85
CA ILE A 229 11.22 -8.46 -17.98
C ILE A 229 10.02 -9.30 -18.46
N GLY A 230 10.23 -10.23 -19.38
CA GLY A 230 9.17 -11.10 -19.90
C GLY A 230 8.59 -12.04 -18.84
N ALA A 231 9.44 -12.64 -18.02
CA ALA A 231 9.03 -13.52 -16.93
C ALA A 231 8.27 -12.73 -15.85
N PHE A 232 8.79 -11.56 -15.48
CA PHE A 232 8.14 -10.68 -14.51
C PHE A 232 6.76 -10.21 -14.98
N LYS A 233 6.64 -9.78 -16.25
CA LYS A 233 5.35 -9.42 -16.85
C LYS A 233 4.36 -10.58 -16.85
N ALA A 234 4.83 -11.80 -17.14
CA ALA A 234 3.99 -12.99 -17.13
C ALA A 234 3.48 -13.31 -15.72
N MET A 235 4.29 -13.11 -14.68
CA MET A 235 3.89 -13.30 -13.28
C MET A 235 2.71 -12.42 -12.88
N PHE A 236 2.79 -11.12 -13.14
CA PHE A 236 1.72 -10.17 -12.81
C PHE A 236 0.52 -10.22 -13.77
N GLY A 237 0.65 -10.87 -14.93
CA GLY A 237 -0.42 -11.04 -15.91
C GLY A 237 -1.28 -12.28 -15.72
N GLN A 238 -0.91 -13.19 -14.81
CA GLN A 238 -1.65 -14.42 -14.53
C GLN A 238 -2.36 -14.31 -13.18
N SER A 239 -3.68 -14.47 -13.18
CA SER A 239 -4.54 -14.41 -11.98
C SER A 239 -4.46 -15.64 -11.08
N ASN A 240 -3.52 -16.55 -11.29
CA ASN A 240 -3.30 -17.73 -10.45
C ASN A 240 -1.90 -17.68 -9.87
N SER A 241 -1.79 -17.89 -8.55
CA SER A 241 -0.55 -17.96 -7.80
C SER A 241 0.54 -18.73 -8.56
N PHE A 242 1.62 -18.02 -8.90
CA PHE A 242 2.81 -18.65 -9.46
C PHE A 242 3.57 -19.29 -8.30
N ASP A 243 3.73 -20.62 -8.34
CA ASP A 243 4.70 -21.30 -7.50
C ASP A 243 6.09 -20.85 -7.94
N PHE A 244 6.75 -20.06 -7.11
CA PHE A 244 8.16 -19.75 -7.26
C PHE A 244 8.98 -21.01 -6.96
N ASN A 245 9.13 -21.87 -7.94
CA ASN A 245 10.20 -22.85 -7.90
C ASN A 245 11.49 -22.16 -8.34
N GLU A 246 12.60 -22.42 -7.64
CA GLU A 246 13.96 -21.91 -7.90
C GLU A 246 14.45 -22.13 -9.36
N GLU A 247 13.67 -22.80 -10.19
CA GLU A 247 13.95 -23.10 -11.60
C GLU A 247 13.42 -22.06 -12.59
N ASN A 248 12.66 -21.04 -12.16
CA ASN A 248 12.27 -19.95 -13.04
C ASN A 248 13.44 -18.96 -13.19
N GLU A 249 14.34 -19.29 -14.11
CA GLU A 249 15.46 -18.45 -14.54
C GLU A 249 14.95 -17.03 -14.84
N GLY A 250 15.12 -16.10 -13.89
CA GLY A 250 14.96 -14.75 -14.34
C GLY A 250 14.58 -13.64 -13.39
N VAL A 251 13.95 -13.86 -12.27
CA VAL A 251 13.71 -12.83 -11.27
C VAL A 251 14.42 -13.24 -9.98
N GLN A 252 15.37 -12.43 -9.55
CA GLN A 252 16.03 -12.69 -8.27
C GLN A 252 15.10 -12.24 -7.14
N THR A 253 14.90 -13.10 -6.15
CA THR A 253 14.06 -12.81 -4.99
C THR A 253 14.86 -12.96 -3.70
N PHE A 254 14.61 -12.04 -2.76
CA PHE A 254 15.24 -12.05 -1.45
C PHE A 254 14.19 -11.74 -0.39
N LYS A 255 14.49 -12.08 0.86
CA LYS A 255 13.75 -11.61 2.03
C LYS A 255 14.72 -10.84 2.91
N ALA A 256 14.33 -9.67 3.39
CA ALA A 256 15.17 -8.84 4.25
C ALA A 256 14.32 -8.02 5.23
N LYS A 257 14.91 -7.67 6.36
CA LYS A 257 14.31 -6.74 7.34
C LYS A 257 14.79 -5.32 7.12
N GLU A 258 16.04 -5.15 6.73
CA GLU A 258 16.68 -3.86 6.46
C GLU A 258 17.31 -3.88 5.07
N ILE A 259 17.04 -2.85 4.29
CA ILE A 259 17.50 -2.69 2.93
C ILE A 259 18.07 -1.30 2.78
N LYS A 260 19.33 -1.21 2.34
CA LYS A 260 19.91 0.05 1.90
C LYS A 260 20.12 -0.01 0.40
N PHE A 261 19.42 0.84 -0.33
CA PHE A 261 19.47 0.89 -1.79
C PHE A 261 20.23 2.12 -2.27
N ILE A 262 21.18 1.91 -3.17
CA ILE A 262 22.01 2.95 -3.79
C ILE A 262 22.04 2.75 -5.29
N SER A 263 21.83 3.81 -6.05
CA SER A 263 22.08 3.85 -7.50
C SER A 263 22.83 5.13 -7.85
N PRO A 264 23.86 5.04 -8.71
CA PRO A 264 24.63 6.21 -9.18
C PRO A 264 23.75 7.23 -9.91
N GLU A 265 22.67 6.81 -10.55
CA GLU A 265 21.78 7.64 -11.35
C GLU A 265 20.84 8.51 -10.51
N GLY A 266 20.73 8.27 -9.20
CA GLY A 266 19.85 9.00 -8.31
C GLY A 266 18.38 8.85 -8.71
N LEU A 267 17.91 7.60 -8.74
CA LEU A 267 16.56 7.22 -9.16
C LEU A 267 15.49 7.80 -8.27
N VAL A 268 14.29 7.95 -8.81
CA VAL A 268 13.09 8.27 -8.04
C VAL A 268 12.44 6.96 -7.60
N ALA A 269 12.29 6.78 -6.31
CA ALA A 269 11.54 5.68 -5.73
C ALA A 269 10.07 6.06 -5.60
N ASP A 270 9.19 5.11 -5.87
CA ASP A 270 7.76 5.19 -5.64
C ASP A 270 7.40 4.34 -4.42
N THR A 271 6.58 4.89 -3.53
CA THR A 271 6.13 4.26 -2.30
C THR A 271 4.60 4.32 -2.23
N ASP A 272 3.94 3.18 -2.38
CA ASP A 272 2.47 3.03 -2.46
C ASP A 272 1.78 3.86 -3.58
N GLY A 273 2.53 4.30 -4.60
CA GLY A 273 2.01 5.17 -5.66
C GLY A 273 1.80 6.64 -5.26
N GLU A 274 2.23 7.04 -4.05
CA GLU A 274 1.92 8.34 -3.47
C GLU A 274 3.16 9.17 -3.08
N LEU A 275 4.27 8.50 -2.79
CA LEU A 275 5.48 9.16 -2.30
C LEU A 275 6.65 8.92 -3.24
N TYR A 276 7.26 10.00 -3.72
CA TYR A 276 8.36 9.96 -4.66
C TYR A 276 9.60 10.57 -4.02
N GLN A 277 10.53 9.72 -3.58
CA GLN A 277 11.79 10.11 -2.96
C GLN A 277 12.96 9.72 -3.86
N LYS A 278 14.04 10.49 -3.82
CA LYS A 278 15.25 10.14 -4.57
C LYS A 278 16.11 9.16 -3.77
N THR A 279 16.68 8.19 -4.49
CA THR A 279 17.70 7.33 -3.90
C THR A 279 18.97 8.14 -3.52
N PRO A 280 19.77 7.73 -2.54
CA PRO A 280 19.69 6.45 -1.84
C PRO A 280 18.49 6.35 -0.90
N SER A 281 18.02 5.12 -0.61
CA SER A 281 16.91 4.84 0.28
C SER A 281 17.34 3.88 1.39
N ASN A 282 16.88 4.14 2.61
CA ASN A 282 16.99 3.20 3.73
C ASN A 282 15.60 2.68 4.04
N ILE A 283 15.39 1.41 3.77
CA ILE A 283 14.08 0.77 3.85
C ILE A 283 14.16 -0.28 4.94
N LYS A 284 13.17 -0.32 5.81
CA LYS A 284 13.07 -1.38 6.82
C LYS A 284 11.63 -1.77 7.09
N VAL A 285 11.44 -3.01 7.52
CA VAL A 285 10.17 -3.43 8.08
C VAL A 285 10.00 -2.85 9.48
N VAL A 286 8.81 -2.33 9.77
CA VAL A 286 8.38 -2.04 11.14
C VAL A 286 7.32 -3.05 11.51
N GLU A 287 7.75 -4.04 12.31
CA GLU A 287 6.92 -5.19 12.66
C GLU A 287 5.69 -4.76 13.48
N LYS A 288 4.51 -5.26 13.10
CA LYS A 288 3.25 -5.14 13.85
C LYS A 288 2.91 -3.71 14.27
N ARG A 289 3.24 -2.74 13.42
CA ARG A 289 3.10 -1.31 13.74
C ARG A 289 1.65 -0.87 13.80
N PHE A 290 0.80 -1.39 12.92
CA PHE A 290 -0.58 -0.97 12.81
C PHE A 290 -1.55 -2.11 13.10
N LYS A 291 -2.69 -1.76 13.70
CA LYS A 291 -3.81 -2.67 13.97
C LYS A 291 -4.94 -2.38 13.00
N PHE A 292 -5.35 -3.38 12.25
CA PHE A 292 -6.48 -3.25 11.33
C PHE A 292 -7.61 -4.20 11.72
N LEU A 293 -8.85 -3.77 11.42
CA LEU A 293 -9.98 -4.68 11.33
C LEU A 293 -9.81 -5.50 10.05
N SER A 294 -9.72 -6.81 10.19
CA SER A 294 -9.39 -7.74 9.11
C SER A 294 -10.22 -9.01 9.20
N LYS A 295 -10.54 -9.60 8.07
CA LYS A 295 -11.13 -10.95 8.00
C LYS A 295 -10.07 -11.98 7.61
N PRO A 296 -10.24 -13.25 7.98
CA PRO A 296 -9.38 -14.30 7.48
C PRO A 296 -9.42 -14.34 5.94
N LEU A 297 -8.28 -14.56 5.31
CA LEU A 297 -8.25 -14.91 3.89
C LEU A 297 -8.95 -16.26 3.76
N GLU A 298 -9.92 -16.37 2.87
CA GLU A 298 -10.50 -17.66 2.52
C GLU A 298 -9.42 -18.51 1.87
N GLN A 299 -9.16 -19.70 2.41
CA GLN A 299 -8.16 -20.65 1.92
C GLN A 299 -8.64 -21.34 0.64
#